data_e07cbd637dc60c6b2198bccf4bfb4b06
#
_entry.id   e07cbd637dc60c6b2198bccf4bfb4b06
#
_cell.length_a   1.000
_cell.length_b   1.000
_cell.length_c   1.000
_cell.angle_alpha   90.00
_cell.angle_beta   90.00
_cell.angle_gamma   90.00
#
_symmetry.space_group_name_H-M   'P 1'
#
loop_
_entity.id
_entity.type
_entity.pdbx_description
1 polymer ?
#
loop_
_entity_poly.entity_id
_entity_poly.type
_entity_poly.pdbx_seq_one_letter_code
_entity_poly.pdbx_strand_id
1 'polypeptide(L)'
;ENGHRVDTRWLEIKNAKGRGLVIHAVGTPFEFNALHNSVEDFDAEESTAPYQWNNFVENDPHDVGRARNVMKKQTHVSDISPRNFTEICIDSRMTGVGGDNSWGAETYDKYKVLTSQPQRLSFKIIPF
;
A
#
# COMPACT_ATOMS: atom_id res chain seq x y z
N GLU A 1 0.37 5.59 6.54
CA GLU A 1 1.33 5.87 5.45
C GLU A 1 2.45 4.82 5.36
N ASN A 2 2.79 4.17 6.46
CA ASN A 2 3.70 3.02 6.50
C ASN A 2 4.96 3.17 5.62
N GLY A 3 5.68 4.29 5.76
CA GLY A 3 6.87 4.55 4.99
C GLY A 3 6.63 4.99 3.55
N HIS A 4 5.48 5.59 3.27
CA HIS A 4 5.16 6.17 1.98
C HIS A 4 6.29 7.10 1.48
N ARG A 5 6.60 7.02 0.20
CA ARG A 5 7.65 7.82 -0.47
C ARG A 5 7.01 8.74 -1.47
N VAL A 6 7.41 10.01 -1.45
CA VAL A 6 6.90 11.06 -2.32
C VAL A 6 7.94 11.47 -3.37
N ASP A 7 7.51 12.19 -4.40
CA ASP A 7 8.37 12.76 -5.45
C ASP A 7 9.31 11.73 -6.11
N THR A 8 8.85 10.50 -6.24
CA THR A 8 9.64 9.40 -6.79
C THR A 8 9.71 9.46 -8.31
N ARG A 9 10.90 9.40 -8.83
CA ARG A 9 11.16 9.41 -10.28
C ARG A 9 11.36 8.01 -10.85
N TRP A 10 11.87 7.11 -10.04
CA TRP A 10 12.03 5.71 -10.39
C TRP A 10 12.09 4.84 -9.12
N LEU A 11 11.68 3.60 -9.26
CA LEU A 11 11.68 2.58 -8.22
C LEU A 11 12.22 1.28 -8.83
N GLU A 12 13.19 0.66 -8.19
CA GLU A 12 13.68 -0.67 -8.53
C GLU A 12 13.29 -1.67 -7.45
N ILE A 13 12.74 -2.80 -7.88
CA ILE A 13 12.41 -3.93 -7.01
C ILE A 13 13.01 -5.18 -7.63
N LYS A 14 13.80 -5.90 -6.85
CA LYS A 14 14.45 -7.13 -7.30
C LYS A 14 14.47 -8.20 -6.22
N ASN A 15 14.45 -9.44 -6.65
CA ASN A 15 14.63 -10.58 -5.77
C ASN A 15 16.14 -10.86 -5.52
N ALA A 16 16.41 -11.83 -4.65
CA ALA A 16 17.78 -12.23 -4.32
C ALA A 16 18.60 -12.77 -5.52
N LYS A 17 17.92 -13.16 -6.62
CA LYS A 17 18.55 -13.63 -7.86
C LYS A 17 18.83 -12.49 -8.85
N GLY A 18 18.55 -11.24 -8.46
CA GLY A 18 18.79 -10.07 -9.28
C GLY A 18 17.74 -9.82 -10.39
N ARG A 19 16.68 -10.61 -10.45
CA ARG A 19 15.56 -10.38 -11.39
C ARG A 19 14.52 -9.51 -10.72
N GLY A 20 13.96 -8.58 -11.49
CA GLY A 20 13.00 -7.65 -10.94
C GLY A 20 12.36 -6.76 -11.99
N LEU A 21 11.98 -5.60 -11.54
CA LEU A 21 11.39 -4.57 -12.39
C LEU A 21 11.84 -3.17 -11.94
N VAL A 22 11.90 -2.28 -12.89
CA VAL A 22 12.06 -0.84 -12.65
C VAL A 22 10.79 -0.14 -13.08
N ILE A 23 10.31 0.77 -12.25
CA ILE A 23 9.17 1.62 -12.53
C ILE A 23 9.69 3.04 -12.66
N HIS A 24 9.50 3.66 -13.82
CA HIS A 24 9.87 5.05 -14.08
C HIS A 24 8.64 5.92 -14.15
N ALA A 25 8.68 7.08 -13.50
CA ALA A 25 7.69 8.13 -13.68
C ALA A 25 7.74 8.68 -15.13
N VAL A 26 6.57 8.98 -15.67
CA VAL A 26 6.45 9.64 -16.99
C VAL A 26 5.74 10.97 -16.79
N GLY A 27 6.48 12.05 -16.98
CA GLY A 27 6.04 13.42 -16.76
C GLY A 27 6.21 13.83 -15.29
N THR A 28 5.19 13.64 -14.46
CA THR A 28 5.25 13.97 -13.04
C THR A 28 5.78 12.80 -12.20
N PRO A 29 6.51 13.07 -11.11
CA PRO A 29 6.85 12.04 -10.13
C PRO A 29 5.60 11.35 -9.59
N PHE A 30 5.75 10.11 -9.14
CA PHE A 30 4.73 9.37 -8.42
C PHE A 30 5.07 9.25 -6.93
N GLU A 31 4.11 8.76 -6.17
CA GLU A 31 4.30 8.37 -4.78
C GLU A 31 4.14 6.86 -4.67
N PHE A 32 4.72 6.23 -3.65
CA PHE A 32 4.58 4.77 -3.52
C PHE A 32 4.78 4.25 -2.10
N ASN A 33 4.20 3.08 -1.88
CA ASN A 33 4.55 2.16 -0.81
C ASN A 33 5.05 0.84 -1.38
N ALA A 34 5.97 0.19 -0.68
CA ALA A 34 6.41 -1.17 -0.98
C ALA A 34 6.66 -1.90 0.35
N LEU A 35 5.76 -2.81 0.70
CA LEU A 35 5.74 -3.48 1.99
C LEU A 35 5.62 -5.00 1.83
N HIS A 36 6.13 -5.74 2.79
CA HIS A 36 5.91 -7.19 2.90
C HIS A 36 4.61 -7.54 3.62
N ASN A 37 3.65 -6.63 3.63
CA ASN A 37 2.32 -6.79 4.21
C ASN A 37 1.30 -6.19 3.26
N SER A 38 0.09 -6.69 3.28
CA SER A 38 -1.02 -6.07 2.57
C SER A 38 -1.70 -5.00 3.42
N VAL A 39 -2.52 -4.16 2.78
CA VAL A 39 -3.34 -3.16 3.49
C VAL A 39 -4.25 -3.84 4.50
N GLU A 40 -4.83 -4.99 4.14
CA GLU A 40 -5.73 -5.73 5.01
C GLU A 40 -5.05 -6.25 6.29
N ASP A 41 -3.75 -6.50 6.26
CA ASP A 41 -3.01 -6.91 7.46
C ASP A 41 -3.08 -5.85 8.55
N PHE A 42 -3.16 -4.59 8.16
CA PHE A 42 -3.20 -3.45 9.08
C PHE A 42 -4.63 -3.00 9.41
N ASP A 43 -5.57 -3.20 8.49
CA ASP A 43 -6.94 -2.70 8.59
C ASP A 43 -7.94 -3.74 9.11
N ALA A 44 -7.55 -5.01 9.24
CA ALA A 44 -8.45 -6.04 9.69
C ALA A 44 -9.02 -5.72 11.08
N GLU A 45 -10.33 -5.63 11.18
CA GLU A 45 -11.01 -5.54 12.47
C GLU A 45 -11.20 -6.93 13.07
N GLU A 46 -10.88 -7.07 14.34
CA GLU A 46 -10.96 -8.35 15.04
C GLU A 46 -12.38 -8.95 15.04
N SER A 47 -13.39 -8.10 15.03
CA SER A 47 -14.80 -8.50 15.00
C SER A 47 -15.29 -8.96 13.63
N THR A 48 -14.65 -8.55 12.56
CA THR A 48 -15.05 -8.87 11.18
C THR A 48 -14.15 -9.92 10.54
N ALA A 49 -12.98 -10.13 11.11
CA ALA A 49 -12.01 -11.09 10.62
C ALA A 49 -12.60 -12.49 10.36
N PRO A 50 -13.31 -13.14 11.30
CA PRO A 50 -13.88 -14.47 11.05
C PRO A 50 -14.86 -14.52 9.88
N TYR A 51 -15.59 -13.45 9.64
CA TYR A 51 -16.57 -13.38 8.56
C TYR A 51 -15.90 -13.14 7.19
N GLN A 52 -14.94 -12.27 7.14
CA GLN A 52 -14.20 -11.99 5.91
C GLN A 52 -13.36 -13.19 5.46
N TRP A 53 -12.79 -13.90 6.40
CA TRP A 53 -11.89 -15.02 6.12
C TRP A 53 -12.61 -16.28 5.66
N ASN A 54 -13.86 -16.48 6.07
CA ASN A 54 -14.67 -17.60 5.61
C ASN A 54 -15.05 -17.50 4.13
N ASN A 55 -14.86 -16.35 3.50
CA ASN A 55 -15.10 -16.14 2.07
C ASN A 55 -13.87 -16.32 1.20
N PHE A 56 -12.70 -16.56 1.80
CA PHE A 56 -11.49 -16.86 1.02
C PHE A 56 -11.55 -18.28 0.51
N VAL A 57 -11.44 -18.40 -0.81
CA VAL A 57 -11.26 -19.69 -1.46
C VAL A 57 -9.83 -20.13 -1.17
N GLU A 58 -9.71 -21.13 -0.30
CA GLU A 58 -8.44 -21.79 0.00
C GLU A 58 -7.92 -22.41 -1.31
N ASN A 59 -7.03 -21.78 -2.02
CA ASN A 59 -6.43 -22.17 -3.29
C ASN A 59 -6.72 -21.23 -4.47
N ASP A 60 -7.16 -20.00 -4.24
CA ASP A 60 -7.15 -19.00 -5.30
C ASP A 60 -5.68 -18.71 -5.68
N PRO A 61 -5.25 -19.02 -6.92
CA PRO A 61 -3.89 -18.75 -7.37
C PRO A 61 -3.55 -17.25 -7.42
N HIS A 62 -4.56 -16.39 -7.37
CA HIS A 62 -4.40 -14.94 -7.29
C HIS A 62 -4.34 -14.42 -5.85
N ASP A 63 -4.69 -15.24 -4.87
CA ASP A 63 -4.63 -14.90 -3.45
C ASP A 63 -3.30 -15.37 -2.84
N VAL A 64 -2.20 -14.90 -3.40
CA VAL A 64 -0.86 -15.31 -3.02
C VAL A 64 -0.54 -14.77 -1.62
N GLY A 65 -0.93 -15.51 -0.63
CA GLY A 65 -0.49 -15.27 0.75
C GLY A 65 -1.44 -14.48 1.63
N ARG A 66 -2.59 -14.07 1.14
CA ARG A 66 -3.58 -13.35 1.95
C ARG A 66 -4.27 -14.21 3.01
N ALA A 67 -4.58 -15.45 2.69
CA ALA A 67 -5.52 -16.23 3.46
C ALA A 67 -4.99 -16.84 4.77
N ARG A 68 -3.72 -17.06 4.92
CA ARG A 68 -3.26 -18.02 5.94
C ARG A 68 -2.83 -17.47 7.28
N ASN A 69 -2.65 -16.14 7.40
CA ASN A 69 -2.03 -15.57 8.59
C ASN A 69 -2.73 -14.37 9.18
N VAL A 70 -3.92 -14.05 8.75
CA VAL A 70 -4.60 -12.82 9.19
C VAL A 70 -5.68 -13.13 10.21
N MET A 71 -5.36 -13.92 11.17
CA MET A 71 -6.23 -14.14 12.34
C MET A 71 -6.07 -13.03 13.38
N LYS A 72 -5.11 -12.12 13.19
CA LYS A 72 -4.81 -11.07 14.16
C LYS A 72 -4.44 -9.79 13.42
N LYS A 73 -5.11 -8.72 13.80
CA LYS A 73 -4.78 -7.36 13.36
C LYS A 73 -3.35 -6.99 13.74
N GLN A 74 -2.57 -6.55 12.77
CA GLN A 74 -1.18 -6.14 12.97
C GLN A 74 -1.11 -4.62 13.18
N THR A 75 -1.56 -4.15 14.35
CA THR A 75 -1.67 -2.72 14.67
C THR A 75 -0.44 -2.11 15.28
N HIS A 76 0.36 -2.89 16.00
CA HIS A 76 1.57 -2.41 16.66
C HIS A 76 2.80 -2.94 15.93
N VAL A 77 3.90 -2.21 16.01
CA VAL A 77 5.16 -2.61 15.37
C VAL A 77 5.61 -4.02 15.77
N SER A 78 5.36 -4.41 17.03
CA SER A 78 5.65 -5.75 17.55
C SER A 78 4.79 -6.86 16.96
N ASP A 79 3.65 -6.52 16.38
CA ASP A 79 2.70 -7.51 15.85
C ASP A 79 2.95 -7.79 14.35
N ILE A 80 3.74 -6.95 13.70
CA ILE A 80 3.98 -7.03 12.25
C ILE A 80 4.82 -8.26 11.93
N SER A 81 4.26 -9.12 11.10
CA SER A 81 4.93 -10.31 10.56
C SER A 81 5.04 -10.18 9.04
N PRO A 82 6.24 -10.02 8.49
CA PRO A 82 6.44 -9.91 7.05
C PRO A 82 5.93 -11.16 6.32
N ARG A 83 5.26 -10.96 5.21
CA ARG A 83 4.81 -12.02 4.31
C ARG A 83 5.84 -12.30 3.21
N ASN A 84 5.68 -13.42 2.53
CA ASN A 84 6.56 -13.82 1.42
C ASN A 84 6.13 -13.20 0.08
N PHE A 85 5.74 -11.94 0.11
CA PHE A 85 5.45 -11.13 -1.09
C PHE A 85 5.79 -9.67 -0.81
N THR A 86 5.78 -8.85 -1.82
CA THR A 86 5.84 -7.40 -1.70
C THR A 86 4.62 -6.80 -2.37
N GLU A 87 3.80 -6.12 -1.60
CA GLU A 87 2.72 -5.30 -2.14
C GLU A 87 3.28 -3.92 -2.48
N ILE A 88 2.98 -3.46 -3.69
CA ILE A 88 3.44 -2.18 -4.21
C ILE A 88 2.23 -1.35 -4.58
N CYS A 89 2.06 -0.22 -3.91
CA CYS A 89 1.06 0.78 -4.27
C CYS A 89 1.77 1.92 -5.00
N ILE A 90 1.29 2.27 -6.18
CA ILE A 90 1.79 3.41 -6.96
C ILE A 90 0.68 4.44 -7.05
N ASP A 91 0.94 5.61 -6.52
CA ASP A 91 -0.06 6.66 -6.34
C ASP A 91 0.33 7.93 -7.10
N SER A 92 -0.67 8.65 -7.57
CA SER A 92 -0.44 9.98 -8.13
C SER A 92 -0.06 10.97 -7.04
N ARG A 93 -0.74 10.87 -5.90
CA ARG A 93 -0.53 11.67 -4.71
C ARG A 93 -1.33 11.09 -3.55
N MET A 94 -0.78 11.17 -2.36
CA MET A 94 -1.49 10.87 -1.12
C MET A 94 -2.04 12.16 -0.50
N THR A 95 -3.29 12.13 -0.04
CA THR A 95 -3.83 13.24 0.73
C THR A 95 -3.12 13.36 2.08
N GLY A 96 -2.89 14.57 2.53
CA GLY A 96 -2.29 14.80 3.84
C GLY A 96 -3.15 14.23 4.97
N VAL A 97 -2.53 13.80 6.03
CA VAL A 97 -3.19 13.28 7.24
C VAL A 97 -3.01 14.24 8.40
N GLY A 98 -4.09 14.46 9.13
CA GLY A 98 -4.09 15.32 10.31
C GLY A 98 -4.28 16.80 10.01
N GLY A 99 -4.68 17.53 11.04
CA GLY A 99 -4.89 18.96 11.04
C GLY A 99 -4.29 19.58 12.32
N ASP A 100 -4.85 20.69 12.77
CA ASP A 100 -4.32 21.43 13.93
C ASP A 100 -4.47 20.70 15.27
N ASN A 101 -5.30 19.68 15.31
CA ASN A 101 -5.51 18.87 16.51
C ASN A 101 -5.86 17.42 16.17
N SER A 102 -5.86 16.55 17.19
CA SER A 102 -6.21 15.13 17.07
C SER A 102 -7.72 14.84 17.22
N TRP A 103 -8.56 15.84 17.28
CA TRP A 103 -10.00 15.74 17.55
C TRP A 103 -10.87 15.83 16.29
N GLY A 104 -10.28 15.60 15.14
CA GLY A 104 -11.00 15.62 13.87
C GLY A 104 -10.83 16.89 13.05
N ALA A 105 -9.84 17.73 13.36
CA ALA A 105 -9.46 18.80 12.45
C ALA A 105 -9.01 18.22 11.11
N GLU A 106 -9.60 18.74 10.04
CA GLU A 106 -9.24 18.32 8.70
C GLU A 106 -7.86 18.81 8.28
N THR A 107 -7.24 18.08 7.38
CA THR A 107 -6.01 18.51 6.69
C THR A 107 -6.24 19.84 5.99
N TYR A 108 -5.24 20.73 6.01
CA TYR A 108 -5.26 21.97 5.24
C TYR A 108 -5.50 21.71 3.75
N ASP A 109 -6.27 22.58 3.10
CA ASP A 109 -6.68 22.40 1.71
C ASP A 109 -5.52 22.21 0.72
N LYS A 110 -4.37 22.83 0.98
CA LYS A 110 -3.16 22.66 0.15
C LYS A 110 -2.60 21.24 0.13
N TYR A 111 -2.97 20.41 1.12
CA TYR A 111 -2.54 19.02 1.23
C TYR A 111 -3.64 18.02 0.91
N LYS A 112 -4.84 18.49 0.58
CA LYS A 112 -5.94 17.63 0.15
C LYS A 112 -5.79 17.23 -1.29
N VAL A 113 -6.17 16.01 -1.61
CA VAL A 113 -6.39 15.55 -2.98
C VAL A 113 -7.89 15.65 -3.25
N LEU A 114 -8.26 16.57 -4.13
CA LEU A 114 -9.67 16.82 -4.43
C LEU A 114 -10.19 15.76 -5.42
N THR A 115 -11.20 15.01 -4.99
CA THR A 115 -11.86 13.99 -5.84
C THR A 115 -12.68 14.60 -6.99
N SER A 116 -12.99 15.89 -6.91
CA SER A 116 -13.66 16.64 -7.98
C SER A 116 -12.76 16.96 -9.18
N GLN A 117 -11.45 16.76 -9.05
CA GLN A 117 -10.51 17.02 -10.12
C GLN A 117 -9.91 15.68 -10.63
N PRO A 118 -9.83 15.51 -11.98
CA PRO A 118 -9.20 14.32 -12.54
C PRO A 118 -7.73 14.25 -12.11
N GLN A 119 -7.32 13.10 -11.58
CA GLN A 119 -5.93 12.79 -11.29
C GLN A 119 -5.36 11.97 -12.44
N ARG A 120 -4.13 12.25 -12.83
CA ARG A 120 -3.43 11.50 -13.88
C ARG A 120 -2.13 10.94 -13.32
N LEU A 121 -1.96 9.64 -13.48
CA LEU A 121 -0.75 8.93 -13.15
C LEU A 121 -0.22 8.25 -14.42
N SER A 122 1.05 8.42 -14.71
CA SER A 122 1.70 7.77 -15.86
C SER A 122 3.06 7.24 -15.44
N PHE A 123 3.31 5.97 -15.72
CA PHE A 123 4.58 5.33 -15.42
C PHE A 123 4.89 4.23 -16.44
N LYS A 124 6.14 3.83 -16.51
CA LYS A 124 6.64 2.75 -17.35
C LYS A 124 7.25 1.65 -16.49
N ILE A 125 6.83 0.42 -16.70
CA ILE A 125 7.40 -0.77 -16.03
C ILE A 125 8.35 -1.46 -16.99
N ILE A 126 9.56 -1.74 -16.53
CA ILE A 126 10.61 -2.44 -17.29
C ILE A 126 11.08 -3.63 -16.47
N PRO A 127 10.79 -4.87 -16.88
CA PRO A 127 11.37 -6.05 -16.25
C PRO A 127 12.85 -6.22 -16.63
N PHE A 128 13.62 -6.87 -15.76
CA PHE A 128 15.02 -7.24 -15.99
C PHE A 128 15.42 -8.52 -15.25
#